data_6a2a89b18c15d60143af3c4a7d58cdce
#
_entry.id   6a2a89b18c15d60143af3c4a7d58cdce
#
_cell.length_a   1.000
_cell.length_b   1.000
_cell.length_c   1.000
_cell.angle_alpha   90.00
_cell.angle_beta   90.00
_cell.angle_gamma   90.00
#
_symmetry.space_group_name_H-M   'P 1'
#
loop_
_entity.id
_entity.type
_entity.pdbx_description
1 polymer ?
#
loop_
_entity_poly.entity_id
_entity_poly.type
_entity_poly.pdbx_seq_one_letter_code
_entity_poly.pdbx_strand_id
1 'polypeptide(L)'
;MDACFTAFDKDGDGYLSITEFEFICRALFRNDRGKIYNVEENQLKEIYSVFDLNGDGKIDREEFEICWNRWIKICTRPKSAFLIVDVQNDFITGSLNIKQCAAQHDGSEVIEPINRLLETVQFDAVFYSLDWHPIDHVSFIDNLHLREIDPSSGISKETAQVYDTITFRGPPLLKQRLWPRHCIQDSWGAELHKDLKIIDNAIKIYKGTNSEVDSYSVFWDNKKMMETSLSSQLQEKNATDIYICGLAYDVCVGATAVDALTSGYRTILIDDCSRGVDLVDIEKTKATVIANNGVIVNSSQVKAMVEGKDRRPELGYKLAIEIKQKLTFVDDDNQ
;
A
#
# COMPACT_ATOMS: atom_id res chain seq x y z
N MET A 1 -25.75 -8.17 14.62
CA MET A 1 -24.96 -9.32 15.06
C MET A 1 -25.84 -10.54 15.28
N ASP A 2 -26.73 -10.56 16.27
CA ASP A 2 -27.52 -11.74 16.65
C ASP A 2 -28.34 -12.36 15.52
N ALA A 3 -29.03 -11.53 14.71
CA ALA A 3 -29.74 -12.02 13.55
C ALA A 3 -28.83 -12.69 12.50
N CYS A 4 -27.58 -12.23 12.38
CA CYS A 4 -26.60 -12.85 11.50
C CYS A 4 -26.14 -14.20 12.07
N PHE A 5 -25.77 -14.25 13.35
CA PHE A 5 -25.39 -15.48 14.03
C PHE A 5 -26.49 -16.55 13.84
N THR A 6 -27.72 -16.26 14.26
CA THR A 6 -28.86 -17.18 14.15
C THR A 6 -29.17 -17.59 12.72
N ALA A 7 -28.92 -16.71 11.73
CA ALA A 7 -29.14 -17.06 10.32
C ALA A 7 -28.13 -18.09 9.78
N PHE A 8 -26.94 -18.15 10.35
CA PHE A 8 -25.86 -19.06 9.94
C PHE A 8 -25.67 -20.27 10.86
N ASP A 9 -26.14 -20.24 12.09
CA ASP A 9 -26.31 -21.39 12.99
C ASP A 9 -27.48 -22.25 12.46
N LYS A 10 -27.15 -23.20 11.57
CA LYS A 10 -28.15 -23.95 10.79
C LYS A 10 -28.75 -25.11 11.55
N ASP A 11 -27.98 -25.74 12.42
CA ASP A 11 -28.43 -26.87 13.25
C ASP A 11 -29.03 -26.41 14.60
N GLY A 12 -28.85 -25.11 14.93
CA GLY A 12 -29.42 -24.49 16.13
C GLY A 12 -28.73 -24.91 17.41
N ASP A 13 -27.48 -25.37 17.36
CA ASP A 13 -26.70 -25.84 18.52
C ASP A 13 -26.14 -24.68 19.37
N GLY A 14 -26.27 -23.44 18.89
CA GLY A 14 -25.81 -22.24 19.58
C GLY A 14 -24.35 -21.88 19.31
N TYR A 15 -23.72 -22.54 18.35
CA TYR A 15 -22.34 -22.34 17.92
C TYR A 15 -22.27 -22.21 16.39
N LEU A 16 -21.15 -21.78 15.87
CA LEU A 16 -20.84 -21.84 14.45
C LEU A 16 -19.71 -22.84 14.21
N SER A 17 -20.00 -23.91 13.52
CA SER A 17 -19.00 -24.83 12.98
C SER A 17 -18.22 -24.18 11.84
N ILE A 18 -17.07 -24.75 11.47
CA ILE A 18 -16.29 -24.27 10.32
C ILE A 18 -17.10 -24.29 9.02
N THR A 19 -18.01 -25.26 8.84
CA THR A 19 -18.90 -25.34 7.67
C THR A 19 -19.89 -24.17 7.65
N GLU A 20 -20.46 -23.79 8.78
CA GLU A 20 -21.38 -22.66 8.91
C GLU A 20 -20.64 -21.34 8.73
N PHE A 21 -19.43 -21.24 9.24
CA PHE A 21 -18.55 -20.10 9.03
C PHE A 21 -18.15 -19.94 7.54
N GLU A 22 -17.96 -21.03 6.81
CA GLU A 22 -17.77 -21.00 5.35
C GLU A 22 -18.94 -20.31 4.65
N PHE A 23 -20.19 -20.57 5.05
CA PHE A 23 -21.34 -19.86 4.48
C PHE A 23 -21.31 -18.37 4.77
N ILE A 24 -20.81 -17.95 5.96
CA ILE A 24 -20.56 -16.53 6.24
C ILE A 24 -19.54 -15.96 5.27
N CYS A 25 -18.41 -16.62 5.09
CA CYS A 25 -17.38 -16.18 4.12
C CYS A 25 -17.93 -16.06 2.71
N ARG A 26 -18.73 -17.02 2.23
CA ARG A 26 -19.39 -16.99 0.92
C ARG A 26 -20.42 -15.84 0.81
N ALA A 27 -21.09 -15.48 1.89
CA ALA A 27 -21.99 -14.35 1.93
C ALA A 27 -21.22 -13.01 1.99
N LEU A 28 -20.07 -12.99 2.64
CA LEU A 28 -19.24 -11.81 2.83
C LEU A 28 -18.45 -11.47 1.56
N PHE A 29 -17.72 -12.44 0.99
CA PHE A 29 -16.80 -12.23 -0.12
C PHE A 29 -17.50 -12.42 -1.47
N ARG A 30 -17.95 -11.30 -2.03
CA ARG A 30 -18.60 -11.23 -3.34
C ARG A 30 -18.38 -9.87 -3.99
N ASN A 31 -18.51 -9.80 -5.30
CA ASN A 31 -18.52 -8.54 -6.00
C ASN A 31 -19.91 -7.86 -5.97
N ASP A 32 -19.99 -6.66 -6.51
CA ASP A 32 -21.20 -5.83 -6.63
C ASP A 32 -22.32 -6.48 -7.48
N ARG A 33 -21.99 -7.48 -8.32
CA ARG A 33 -22.93 -8.27 -9.15
C ARG A 33 -23.34 -9.58 -8.49
N GLY A 34 -22.91 -9.82 -7.24
CA GLY A 34 -23.24 -11.02 -6.48
C GLY A 34 -22.39 -12.26 -6.80
N LYS A 35 -21.36 -12.15 -7.66
CA LYS A 35 -20.42 -13.25 -7.90
C LYS A 35 -19.61 -13.50 -6.64
N ILE A 36 -19.68 -14.72 -6.13
CA ILE A 36 -18.95 -15.15 -4.92
C ILE A 36 -17.48 -15.35 -5.27
N TYR A 37 -16.61 -14.89 -4.39
CA TYR A 37 -15.20 -15.23 -4.35
C TYR A 37 -14.98 -16.40 -3.38
N ASN A 38 -14.29 -17.44 -3.84
CA ASN A 38 -13.95 -18.56 -2.99
C ASN A 38 -12.77 -18.19 -2.08
N VAL A 39 -12.83 -18.63 -0.84
CA VAL A 39 -11.70 -18.62 0.09
C VAL A 39 -11.01 -19.97 0.02
N GLU A 40 -9.70 -19.97 -0.09
CA GLU A 40 -8.93 -21.21 -0.06
C GLU A 40 -9.10 -21.94 1.28
N GLU A 41 -9.17 -23.27 1.26
CA GLU A 41 -9.48 -24.08 2.45
C GLU A 41 -8.53 -23.79 3.63
N ASN A 42 -7.24 -23.63 3.35
CA ASN A 42 -6.25 -23.31 4.39
C ASN A 42 -6.50 -21.90 4.98
N GLN A 43 -6.80 -20.92 4.12
CA GLN A 43 -7.13 -19.57 4.59
C GLN A 43 -8.42 -19.54 5.40
N LEU A 44 -9.44 -20.33 5.00
CA LEU A 44 -10.67 -20.46 5.77
C LEU A 44 -10.40 -21.00 7.19
N LYS A 45 -9.60 -22.07 7.29
CA LYS A 45 -9.20 -22.65 8.58
C LYS A 45 -8.43 -21.65 9.44
N GLU A 46 -7.52 -20.88 8.83
CA GLU A 46 -6.77 -19.86 9.54
C GLU A 46 -7.67 -18.72 10.02
N ILE A 47 -8.57 -18.19 9.18
CA ILE A 47 -9.54 -17.16 9.59
C ILE A 47 -10.41 -17.68 10.73
N TYR A 48 -10.92 -18.92 10.62
CA TYR A 48 -11.74 -19.55 11.65
C TYR A 48 -11.00 -19.60 12.99
N SER A 49 -9.75 -20.05 12.97
CA SER A 49 -8.92 -20.16 14.18
C SER A 49 -8.59 -18.82 14.86
N VAL A 50 -8.74 -17.70 14.15
CA VAL A 50 -8.57 -16.36 14.75
C VAL A 50 -9.71 -16.03 15.70
N PHE A 51 -10.89 -16.58 15.43
CA PHE A 51 -12.11 -16.27 16.18
C PHE A 51 -12.59 -17.40 17.09
N ASP A 52 -12.07 -18.60 16.94
CA ASP A 52 -12.15 -19.70 17.92
C ASP A 52 -11.08 -19.45 19.00
N LEU A 53 -11.41 -18.57 19.95
CA LEU A 53 -10.43 -18.06 20.91
C LEU A 53 -10.08 -19.08 22.00
N ASN A 54 -11.03 -19.93 22.38
CA ASN A 54 -10.85 -20.95 23.39
C ASN A 54 -10.28 -22.25 22.80
N GLY A 55 -10.24 -22.40 21.46
CA GLY A 55 -9.69 -23.53 20.73
C GLY A 55 -10.53 -24.80 20.83
N ASP A 56 -11.83 -24.69 21.10
CA ASP A 56 -12.73 -25.84 21.22
C ASP A 56 -13.28 -26.35 19.87
N GLY A 57 -12.92 -25.67 18.77
CA GLY A 57 -13.32 -26.01 17.41
C GLY A 57 -14.70 -25.47 17.03
N LYS A 58 -15.27 -24.55 17.80
CA LYS A 58 -16.54 -23.89 17.57
C LYS A 58 -16.42 -22.39 17.83
N ILE A 59 -17.26 -21.58 17.21
CA ILE A 59 -17.37 -20.14 17.51
C ILE A 59 -18.69 -19.91 18.23
N ASP A 60 -18.62 -19.51 19.49
CA ASP A 60 -19.78 -19.14 20.27
C ASP A 60 -20.23 -17.69 20.01
N ARG A 61 -21.24 -17.19 20.73
CA ARG A 61 -21.78 -15.84 20.52
C ARG A 61 -20.82 -14.72 20.95
N GLU A 62 -20.03 -14.94 21.99
CA GLU A 62 -19.06 -13.95 22.49
C GLU A 62 -17.89 -13.86 21.52
N GLU A 63 -17.39 -14.97 21.03
CA GLU A 63 -16.37 -15.07 20.00
C GLU A 63 -16.86 -14.47 18.67
N PHE A 64 -18.12 -14.76 18.29
CA PHE A 64 -18.70 -14.16 17.09
C PHE A 64 -18.90 -12.65 17.23
N GLU A 65 -19.12 -12.11 18.43
CA GLU A 65 -19.16 -10.66 18.63
C GLU A 65 -17.83 -10.01 18.29
N ILE A 66 -16.71 -10.64 18.65
CA ILE A 66 -15.36 -10.18 18.29
C ILE A 66 -15.18 -10.28 16.78
N CYS A 67 -15.54 -11.41 16.17
CA CYS A 67 -15.52 -11.61 14.73
C CYS A 67 -16.34 -10.53 14.00
N TRP A 68 -17.56 -10.27 14.47
CA TRP A 68 -18.46 -9.27 13.91
C TRP A 68 -17.87 -7.86 13.98
N ASN A 69 -17.39 -7.44 15.14
CA ASN A 69 -16.95 -6.07 15.38
C ASN A 69 -15.58 -5.77 14.75
N ARG A 70 -14.64 -6.72 14.81
CA ARG A 70 -13.26 -6.50 14.38
C ARG A 70 -13.01 -6.92 12.93
N TRP A 71 -13.85 -7.78 12.35
CA TRP A 71 -13.62 -8.32 11.02
C TRP A 71 -14.78 -8.06 10.04
N ILE A 72 -15.98 -8.59 10.30
CA ILE A 72 -17.12 -8.48 9.36
C ILE A 72 -17.50 -7.01 9.10
N LYS A 73 -17.58 -6.19 10.16
CA LYS A 73 -17.91 -4.76 10.02
C LYS A 73 -16.86 -4.01 9.18
N ILE A 74 -15.58 -4.28 9.39
CA ILE A 74 -14.50 -3.63 8.64
C ILE A 74 -14.53 -4.06 7.18
N CYS A 75 -14.76 -5.37 6.90
CA CYS A 75 -14.91 -5.85 5.52
C CYS A 75 -16.11 -5.24 4.80
N THR A 76 -17.20 -4.97 5.50
CA THR A 76 -18.45 -4.45 4.91
C THR A 76 -18.54 -2.93 4.90
N ARG A 77 -17.79 -2.25 5.74
CA ARG A 77 -17.77 -0.79 5.88
C ARG A 77 -16.32 -0.31 6.02
N PRO A 78 -15.52 -0.46 4.96
CA PRO A 78 -14.13 -0.01 4.98
C PRO A 78 -14.03 1.51 5.18
N LYS A 79 -12.91 1.94 5.76
CA LYS A 79 -12.48 3.33 5.79
C LYS A 79 -11.34 3.50 4.79
N SER A 80 -11.64 4.17 3.68
CA SER A 80 -10.79 4.22 2.50
C SER A 80 -9.88 5.44 2.49
N ALA A 81 -8.58 5.22 2.34
CA ALA A 81 -7.59 6.25 2.03
C ALA A 81 -7.12 6.10 0.58
N PHE A 82 -7.10 7.16 -0.18
CA PHE A 82 -6.55 7.20 -1.53
C PHE A 82 -5.21 7.92 -1.51
N LEU A 83 -4.16 7.21 -1.85
CA LEU A 83 -2.78 7.70 -1.85
C LEU A 83 -2.26 7.79 -3.29
N ILE A 84 -2.10 9.01 -3.76
CA ILE A 84 -1.61 9.38 -5.09
C ILE A 84 -0.13 9.70 -4.95
N VAL A 85 0.72 8.81 -5.48
CA VAL A 85 2.17 8.84 -5.28
C VAL A 85 2.85 9.60 -6.38
N ASP A 86 3.53 10.69 -6.02
CA ASP A 86 4.57 11.39 -6.79
C ASP A 86 4.20 11.75 -8.25
N VAL A 87 2.96 12.19 -8.50
CA VAL A 87 2.54 12.62 -9.84
C VAL A 87 3.06 14.05 -10.09
N GLN A 88 4.39 14.16 -10.21
CA GLN A 88 5.16 15.40 -10.25
C GLN A 88 5.70 15.68 -11.66
N ASN A 89 6.00 16.95 -11.95
CA ASN A 89 6.44 17.38 -13.27
C ASN A 89 7.72 16.68 -13.76
N ASP A 90 8.71 16.48 -12.88
CA ASP A 90 9.98 15.86 -13.26
C ASP A 90 9.81 14.42 -13.76
N PHE A 91 8.87 13.66 -13.21
CA PHE A 91 8.62 12.29 -13.64
C PHE A 91 7.81 12.18 -14.95
N ILE A 92 7.17 13.26 -15.38
CA ILE A 92 6.30 13.29 -16.57
C ILE A 92 6.99 13.96 -17.77
N THR A 93 7.43 15.21 -17.60
CA THR A 93 8.04 15.98 -18.69
C THR A 93 9.38 16.60 -18.32
N GLY A 94 9.80 16.49 -17.05
CA GLY A 94 11.01 17.11 -16.52
C GLY A 94 12.25 16.22 -16.57
N SER A 95 13.12 16.39 -15.58
CA SER A 95 14.49 15.86 -15.59
C SER A 95 14.58 14.34 -15.44
N LEU A 96 13.57 13.70 -14.84
CA LEU A 96 13.47 12.23 -14.70
C LEU A 96 12.20 11.73 -15.40
N ASN A 97 11.96 12.16 -16.63
CA ASN A 97 10.84 11.70 -17.43
C ASN A 97 10.90 10.17 -17.61
N ILE A 98 9.96 9.46 -16.99
CA ILE A 98 9.95 7.98 -16.97
C ILE A 98 9.77 7.36 -18.36
N LYS A 99 9.28 8.11 -19.35
CA LYS A 99 9.19 7.67 -20.74
C LYS A 99 10.56 7.36 -21.35
N GLN A 100 11.62 7.92 -20.79
CA GLN A 100 13.00 7.65 -21.20
C GLN A 100 13.61 6.42 -20.52
N CYS A 101 12.92 5.80 -19.56
CA CYS A 101 13.33 4.60 -18.88
C CYS A 101 13.00 3.33 -19.70
N ALA A 102 13.47 2.16 -19.25
CA ALA A 102 13.36 0.90 -19.97
C ALA A 102 11.92 0.49 -20.32
N ALA A 103 10.94 0.76 -19.46
CA ALA A 103 9.54 0.49 -19.71
C ALA A 103 8.90 1.40 -20.76
N GLN A 104 9.48 2.58 -21.04
CA GLN A 104 8.97 3.60 -21.95
C GLN A 104 7.52 4.05 -21.64
N HIS A 105 7.09 3.91 -20.40
CA HIS A 105 5.77 4.31 -19.94
C HIS A 105 5.63 5.84 -19.95
N ASP A 106 4.51 6.34 -20.43
CA ASP A 106 4.17 7.76 -20.32
C ASP A 106 3.52 8.06 -18.96
N GLY A 107 4.23 8.81 -18.12
CA GLY A 107 3.74 9.17 -16.78
C GLY A 107 2.45 10.00 -16.79
N SER A 108 2.17 10.72 -17.87
CA SER A 108 0.93 11.51 -17.99
C SER A 108 -0.35 10.67 -18.08
N GLU A 109 -0.23 9.41 -18.49
CA GLU A 109 -1.38 8.50 -18.64
C GLU A 109 -2.06 8.17 -17.31
N VAL A 110 -1.42 8.41 -16.17
CA VAL A 110 -2.05 8.18 -14.86
C VAL A 110 -3.04 9.28 -14.48
N ILE A 111 -2.93 10.48 -15.07
CA ILE A 111 -3.65 11.69 -14.64
C ILE A 111 -5.15 11.55 -14.84
N GLU A 112 -5.57 11.16 -16.04
CA GLU A 112 -7.00 11.06 -16.37
C GLU A 112 -7.73 10.03 -15.51
N PRO A 113 -7.27 8.77 -15.37
CA PRO A 113 -7.95 7.81 -14.52
C PRO A 113 -7.92 8.18 -13.03
N ILE A 114 -6.86 8.83 -12.54
CA ILE A 114 -6.82 9.35 -11.16
C ILE A 114 -7.86 10.45 -10.97
N ASN A 115 -7.94 11.44 -11.90
CA ASN A 115 -8.93 12.51 -11.83
C ASN A 115 -10.36 11.97 -11.85
N ARG A 116 -10.62 10.95 -12.67
CA ARG A 116 -11.92 10.29 -12.72
C ARG A 116 -12.28 9.62 -11.39
N LEU A 117 -11.32 8.97 -10.73
CA LEU A 117 -11.53 8.41 -9.39
C LEU A 117 -11.86 9.50 -8.38
N LEU A 118 -11.13 10.61 -8.37
CA LEU A 118 -11.38 11.75 -7.49
C LEU A 118 -12.76 12.39 -7.68
N GLU A 119 -13.32 12.29 -8.89
CA GLU A 119 -14.65 12.82 -9.21
C GLU A 119 -15.80 11.86 -8.90
N THR A 120 -15.55 10.56 -9.00
CA THR A 120 -16.63 9.55 -8.99
C THR A 120 -16.65 8.67 -7.75
N VAL A 121 -15.58 8.68 -6.97
CA VAL A 121 -15.43 7.85 -5.76
C VAL A 121 -15.25 8.75 -4.54
N GLN A 122 -16.00 8.46 -3.49
CA GLN A 122 -15.94 9.21 -2.24
C GLN A 122 -15.03 8.48 -1.25
N PHE A 123 -13.75 8.82 -1.25
CA PHE A 123 -12.79 8.33 -0.28
C PHE A 123 -12.93 9.06 1.07
N ASP A 124 -12.66 8.36 2.18
CA ASP A 124 -12.67 8.97 3.53
C ASP A 124 -11.49 9.93 3.71
N ALA A 125 -10.36 9.68 3.05
CA ALA A 125 -9.20 10.57 3.03
C ALA A 125 -8.45 10.47 1.69
N VAL A 126 -7.84 11.57 1.26
CA VAL A 126 -6.99 11.62 0.05
C VAL A 126 -5.65 12.24 0.39
N PHE A 127 -4.59 11.58 -0.07
CA PHE A 127 -3.21 11.97 0.14
C PHE A 127 -2.50 12.12 -1.20
N TYR A 128 -1.65 13.13 -1.31
CA TYR A 128 -0.70 13.31 -2.40
C TYR A 128 0.71 13.26 -1.83
N SER A 129 1.54 12.33 -2.30
CA SER A 129 2.95 12.38 -1.92
C SER A 129 3.78 13.16 -2.93
N LEU A 130 4.86 13.72 -2.46
CA LEU A 130 5.82 14.45 -3.25
C LEU A 130 7.24 14.07 -2.81
N ASP A 131 8.07 13.65 -3.78
CA ASP A 131 9.51 13.72 -3.59
C ASP A 131 9.90 15.19 -3.42
N TRP A 132 10.70 15.46 -2.37
CA TRP A 132 11.04 16.83 -1.99
C TRP A 132 12.51 16.89 -1.56
N HIS A 133 13.39 16.78 -2.55
CA HIS A 133 14.80 16.55 -2.32
C HIS A 133 15.58 17.86 -2.13
N PRO A 134 16.48 17.97 -1.12
CA PRO A 134 17.46 19.02 -1.08
C PRO A 134 18.43 18.91 -2.25
N ILE A 135 19.08 20.01 -2.62
CA ILE A 135 19.95 20.09 -3.80
C ILE A 135 21.16 19.15 -3.74
N ASP A 136 21.60 18.81 -2.53
CA ASP A 136 22.74 17.94 -2.22
C ASP A 136 22.35 16.49 -1.93
N HIS A 137 21.13 16.06 -2.31
CA HIS A 137 20.58 14.76 -2.01
C HIS A 137 21.45 13.60 -2.52
N VAL A 138 21.54 12.53 -1.71
CA VAL A 138 22.40 11.37 -1.94
C VAL A 138 22.08 10.57 -3.21
N SER A 139 20.83 10.62 -3.67
CA SER A 139 20.40 9.87 -4.84
C SER A 139 20.85 10.48 -6.17
N PHE A 140 21.32 11.72 -6.19
CA PHE A 140 21.68 12.39 -7.42
C PHE A 140 23.09 12.03 -7.89
N ILE A 141 23.22 11.56 -9.13
CA ILE A 141 24.52 11.23 -9.72
C ILE A 141 25.48 12.43 -9.69
N ASP A 142 24.97 13.65 -9.86
CA ASP A 142 25.76 14.87 -9.82
C ASP A 142 26.44 15.15 -8.48
N ASN A 143 25.93 14.52 -7.41
CA ASN A 143 26.39 14.70 -6.03
C ASN A 143 27.39 13.61 -5.58
N LEU A 144 27.87 12.75 -6.47
CA LEU A 144 28.84 11.70 -6.14
C LEU A 144 30.13 12.24 -5.49
N HIS A 145 30.51 13.48 -5.84
CA HIS A 145 31.71 14.12 -5.29
C HIS A 145 31.56 14.49 -3.80
N LEU A 146 30.33 14.56 -3.28
CA LEU A 146 30.07 14.92 -1.88
C LEU A 146 30.27 13.76 -0.90
N ARG A 147 30.32 12.51 -1.40
CA ARG A 147 30.39 11.32 -0.54
C ARG A 147 31.45 10.33 -0.99
N GLU A 148 31.94 9.52 -0.08
CA GLU A 148 32.88 8.45 -0.40
C GLU A 148 32.19 7.17 -0.81
N ILE A 149 32.57 6.59 -1.94
CA ILE A 149 32.09 5.27 -2.37
C ILE A 149 32.91 4.21 -1.63
N ASP A 150 32.23 3.19 -1.12
CA ASP A 150 32.88 2.06 -0.46
C ASP A 150 33.55 1.17 -1.51
N PRO A 151 34.75 0.64 -1.23
CA PRO A 151 35.50 -0.25 -2.16
C PRO A 151 34.69 -1.49 -2.59
N SER A 152 33.72 -1.94 -1.76
CA SER A 152 32.83 -3.07 -2.10
C SER A 152 31.81 -2.76 -3.18
N SER A 153 31.66 -1.49 -3.57
CA SER A 153 30.70 -1.06 -4.59
C SER A 153 30.98 -1.66 -5.97
N GLY A 154 32.25 -1.88 -6.29
CA GLY A 154 32.67 -2.34 -7.64
C GLY A 154 32.51 -1.29 -8.74
N ILE A 155 31.96 -0.13 -8.45
CA ILE A 155 31.77 1.02 -9.35
C ILE A 155 32.45 2.23 -8.73
N SER A 156 33.31 2.91 -9.48
CA SER A 156 33.98 4.13 -9.02
C SER A 156 33.18 5.40 -9.41
N LYS A 157 33.59 6.56 -8.88
CA LYS A 157 32.97 7.85 -9.23
C LYS A 157 33.11 8.17 -10.74
N GLU A 158 34.22 7.74 -11.34
CA GLU A 158 34.55 8.02 -12.74
C GLU A 158 33.77 7.12 -13.71
N THR A 159 33.31 5.95 -13.25
CA THR A 159 32.62 4.95 -14.09
C THR A 159 31.13 4.88 -13.83
N ALA A 160 30.66 5.49 -12.73
CA ALA A 160 29.25 5.47 -12.35
C ALA A 160 28.36 6.14 -13.38
N GLN A 161 27.25 5.51 -13.68
CA GLN A 161 26.23 6.00 -14.62
C GLN A 161 24.86 6.13 -13.90
N VAL A 162 23.98 6.92 -14.52
CA VAL A 162 22.57 7.00 -14.09
C VAL A 162 21.97 5.60 -14.09
N TYR A 163 21.21 5.29 -13.03
CA TYR A 163 20.58 4.00 -12.72
C TYR A 163 21.50 2.93 -12.16
N ASP A 164 22.81 3.13 -12.08
CA ASP A 164 23.70 2.24 -11.34
C ASP A 164 23.33 2.23 -9.85
N THR A 165 23.60 1.10 -9.21
CA THR A 165 23.51 1.01 -7.75
C THR A 165 24.93 0.96 -7.20
N ILE A 166 25.26 1.94 -6.36
CA ILE A 166 26.54 2.04 -5.67
C ILE A 166 26.37 1.85 -4.16
N THR A 167 27.49 1.60 -3.48
CA THR A 167 27.53 1.53 -2.03
C THR A 167 28.37 2.69 -1.51
N PHE A 168 27.78 3.60 -0.76
CA PHE A 168 28.51 4.65 -0.05
C PHE A 168 29.10 4.10 1.25
N ARG A 169 30.28 4.65 1.63
CA ARG A 169 30.93 4.34 2.88
C ARG A 169 30.07 4.84 4.05
N GLY A 170 30.04 4.06 5.13
CA GLY A 170 29.31 4.40 6.33
C GLY A 170 30.04 4.00 7.59
N PRO A 171 29.50 4.05 8.78
CA PRO A 171 28.49 3.15 9.33
C PRO A 171 27.08 3.75 9.36
N PRO A 172 26.06 3.00 8.95
CA PRO A 172 26.13 1.77 8.14
C PRO A 172 26.38 2.06 6.65
N LEU A 173 26.84 1.04 5.90
CA LEU A 173 26.95 1.14 4.44
C LEU A 173 25.60 1.49 3.84
N LEU A 174 25.57 2.36 2.83
CA LEU A 174 24.36 2.78 2.13
C LEU A 174 24.40 2.32 0.67
N LYS A 175 23.55 1.37 0.30
CA LYS A 175 23.26 1.08 -1.10
C LYS A 175 22.28 2.11 -1.64
N GLN A 176 22.65 2.76 -2.74
CA GLN A 176 21.86 3.80 -3.37
C GLN A 176 21.85 3.64 -4.88
N ARG A 177 20.66 3.60 -5.48
CA ARG A 177 20.49 3.75 -6.92
C ARG A 177 20.66 5.21 -7.29
N LEU A 178 21.43 5.46 -8.33
CA LEU A 178 21.74 6.80 -8.81
C LEU A 178 20.67 7.27 -9.81
N TRP A 179 20.17 8.45 -9.56
CA TRP A 179 19.15 9.09 -10.38
C TRP A 179 19.68 10.40 -10.98
N PRO A 180 19.12 10.86 -12.12
CA PRO A 180 19.24 12.26 -12.50
C PRO A 180 18.72 13.15 -11.38
N ARG A 181 19.21 14.36 -11.27
CA ARG A 181 18.71 15.36 -10.34
C ARG A 181 17.23 15.63 -10.64
N HIS A 182 16.36 15.48 -9.64
CA HIS A 182 14.90 15.59 -9.82
C HIS A 182 14.22 16.06 -8.53
N CYS A 183 13.02 16.59 -8.66
CA CYS A 183 12.13 16.98 -7.55
C CYS A 183 12.85 17.78 -6.46
N ILE A 184 13.70 18.74 -6.89
CA ILE A 184 14.39 19.65 -5.94
C ILE A 184 13.33 20.50 -5.24
N GLN A 185 13.47 20.66 -3.94
CA GLN A 185 12.60 21.51 -3.12
C GLN A 185 12.37 22.88 -3.78
N ASP A 186 11.12 23.33 -3.76
CA ASP A 186 10.67 24.61 -4.31
C ASP A 186 10.89 24.80 -5.84
N SER A 187 11.24 23.73 -6.57
CA SER A 187 11.37 23.77 -8.03
C SER A 187 10.07 23.41 -8.73
N TRP A 188 9.92 23.85 -9.99
CA TRP A 188 8.82 23.41 -10.85
C TRP A 188 8.77 21.89 -11.01
N GLY A 189 9.93 21.23 -11.06
CA GLY A 189 10.03 19.77 -11.20
C GLY A 189 9.39 19.01 -10.03
N ALA A 190 9.46 19.58 -8.83
CA ALA A 190 8.88 19.01 -7.61
C ALA A 190 7.38 19.30 -7.46
N GLU A 191 6.79 20.18 -8.27
CA GLU A 191 5.34 20.46 -8.21
C GLU A 191 4.54 19.28 -8.76
N LEU A 192 3.34 19.07 -8.19
CA LEU A 192 2.35 18.17 -8.78
C LEU A 192 1.95 18.64 -10.17
N HIS A 193 1.72 17.71 -11.09
CA HIS A 193 1.39 18.06 -12.47
C HIS A 193 0.12 18.91 -12.52
N LYS A 194 0.15 19.96 -13.33
CA LYS A 194 -0.93 20.98 -13.42
C LYS A 194 -2.31 20.41 -13.78
N ASP A 195 -2.35 19.30 -14.52
CA ASP A 195 -3.59 18.67 -14.95
C ASP A 195 -4.09 17.61 -13.94
N LEU A 196 -3.33 17.34 -12.87
CA LEU A 196 -3.79 16.52 -11.76
C LEU A 196 -4.75 17.33 -10.89
N LYS A 197 -5.96 16.82 -10.70
CA LYS A 197 -6.94 17.43 -9.82
C LYS A 197 -6.48 17.36 -8.36
N ILE A 198 -6.42 18.51 -7.71
CA ILE A 198 -6.17 18.59 -6.27
C ILE A 198 -7.48 18.92 -5.60
N ILE A 199 -7.93 18.03 -4.71
CA ILE A 199 -9.20 18.23 -3.98
C ILE A 199 -8.97 19.05 -2.71
N ASP A 200 -10.03 19.75 -2.28
CA ASP A 200 -10.02 20.43 -1.00
C ASP A 200 -9.84 19.44 0.15
N ASN A 201 -9.14 19.85 1.19
CA ASN A 201 -8.83 19.02 2.37
C ASN A 201 -7.96 17.78 2.11
N ALA A 202 -7.32 17.65 0.95
CA ALA A 202 -6.30 16.64 0.73
C ALA A 202 -5.03 16.94 1.53
N ILE A 203 -4.35 15.88 1.93
CA ILE A 203 -3.13 15.97 2.74
C ILE A 203 -1.93 15.73 1.83
N LYS A 204 -0.97 16.65 1.85
CA LYS A 204 0.31 16.49 1.16
C LYS A 204 1.33 15.87 2.10
N ILE A 205 2.02 14.84 1.62
CA ILE A 205 3.09 14.15 2.34
C ILE A 205 4.40 14.36 1.56
N TYR A 206 5.34 15.02 2.18
CA TYR A 206 6.67 15.24 1.62
C TYR A 206 7.62 14.14 2.07
N LYS A 207 8.37 13.56 1.14
CA LYS A 207 9.37 12.52 1.41
C LYS A 207 10.72 12.82 0.76
N GLY A 208 11.77 12.07 1.13
CA GLY A 208 13.11 12.29 0.58
C GLY A 208 13.70 13.65 0.95
N THR A 209 13.33 14.20 2.10
CA THR A 209 13.77 15.53 2.58
C THR A 209 15.13 15.49 3.27
N ASN A 210 15.68 14.32 3.56
CA ASN A 210 16.99 14.15 4.16
C ASN A 210 18.03 13.96 3.07
N SER A 211 19.08 14.82 3.04
CA SER A 211 20.14 14.75 2.03
C SER A 211 20.91 13.41 2.04
N GLU A 212 20.96 12.71 3.18
CA GLU A 212 21.81 11.53 3.38
C GLU A 212 21.08 10.20 3.16
N VAL A 213 19.76 10.19 3.02
CA VAL A 213 18.96 8.98 2.87
C VAL A 213 17.81 9.22 1.91
N ASP A 214 17.69 8.38 0.91
CA ASP A 214 16.58 8.39 -0.03
C ASP A 214 15.30 7.77 0.57
N SER A 215 14.15 8.11 0.02
CA SER A 215 12.83 7.64 0.46
C SER A 215 11.99 7.23 -0.74
N TYR A 216 11.90 5.94 -1.02
CA TYR A 216 10.95 5.46 -2.04
C TYR A 216 9.54 5.38 -1.47
N SER A 217 9.39 4.74 -0.33
CA SER A 217 8.09 4.65 0.35
C SER A 217 7.62 6.01 0.88
N VAL A 218 6.30 6.21 0.83
CA VAL A 218 5.66 7.38 1.47
C VAL A 218 5.61 7.20 2.99
N PHE A 219 5.83 6.00 3.53
CA PHE A 219 5.85 5.75 4.97
C PHE A 219 7.20 6.11 5.61
N TRP A 220 8.31 5.64 5.02
CA TRP A 220 9.65 5.64 5.63
C TRP A 220 10.72 5.99 4.63
N ASP A 221 11.86 6.47 5.13
CA ASP A 221 13.09 6.47 4.35
C ASP A 221 13.58 5.03 4.08
N ASN A 222 14.52 4.86 3.14
CA ASN A 222 15.00 3.54 2.72
C ASN A 222 15.76 2.78 3.83
N LYS A 223 16.11 3.45 4.92
CA LYS A 223 16.75 2.83 6.11
C LYS A 223 15.77 2.58 7.26
N LYS A 224 14.50 2.95 7.11
CA LYS A 224 13.48 2.87 8.17
C LYS A 224 13.85 3.67 9.43
N MET A 225 14.60 4.77 9.28
CA MET A 225 15.06 5.62 10.38
C MET A 225 14.13 6.80 10.63
N MET A 226 13.53 7.34 9.57
CA MET A 226 12.62 8.47 9.65
C MET A 226 11.29 8.13 9.01
N GLU A 227 10.25 8.32 9.77
CA GLU A 227 8.86 8.17 9.34
C GLU A 227 8.31 9.51 8.83
N THR A 228 7.47 9.47 7.81
CA THR A 228 6.69 10.64 7.40
C THR A 228 5.46 10.81 8.31
N SER A 229 4.66 11.84 8.07
CA SER A 229 3.38 12.00 8.78
C SER A 229 2.27 11.07 8.28
N LEU A 230 2.51 10.21 7.27
CA LEU A 230 1.46 9.39 6.66
C LEU A 230 0.81 8.45 7.67
N SER A 231 1.60 7.71 8.46
CA SER A 231 1.05 6.75 9.45
C SER A 231 0.14 7.42 10.47
N SER A 232 0.58 8.55 11.04
CA SER A 232 -0.23 9.30 12.01
C SER A 232 -1.51 9.84 11.39
N GLN A 233 -1.46 10.32 10.15
CA GLN A 233 -2.62 10.81 9.42
C GLN A 233 -3.61 9.69 9.07
N LEU A 234 -3.13 8.51 8.65
CA LEU A 234 -3.97 7.35 8.40
C LEU A 234 -4.68 6.87 9.67
N GLN A 235 -3.98 6.86 10.80
CA GLN A 235 -4.55 6.52 12.11
C GLN A 235 -5.62 7.52 12.54
N GLU A 236 -5.37 8.83 12.40
CA GLU A 236 -6.35 9.88 12.69
C GLU A 236 -7.63 9.73 11.87
N LYS A 237 -7.51 9.34 10.60
CA LYS A 237 -8.65 9.07 9.70
C LYS A 237 -9.29 7.70 9.92
N ASN A 238 -8.76 6.87 10.82
CA ASN A 238 -9.17 5.48 11.06
C ASN A 238 -9.17 4.65 9.77
N ALA A 239 -8.21 4.90 8.87
CA ALA A 239 -8.12 4.19 7.60
C ALA A 239 -7.92 2.69 7.82
N THR A 240 -8.66 1.88 7.08
CA THR A 240 -8.55 0.41 7.06
C THR A 240 -7.99 -0.09 5.74
N ASP A 241 -8.32 0.61 4.65
CA ASP A 241 -7.99 0.26 3.28
C ASP A 241 -7.21 1.41 2.64
N ILE A 242 -6.06 1.09 2.04
CA ILE A 242 -5.25 2.06 1.31
C ILE A 242 -5.26 1.70 -0.17
N TYR A 243 -5.78 2.61 -0.99
CA TYR A 243 -5.75 2.55 -2.44
C TYR A 243 -4.55 3.35 -2.93
N ILE A 244 -3.61 2.71 -3.61
CA ILE A 244 -2.33 3.29 -4.00
C ILE A 244 -2.20 3.33 -5.52
N CYS A 245 -1.76 4.46 -6.06
CA CYS A 245 -1.46 4.62 -7.47
C CYS A 245 -0.41 5.72 -7.69
N GLY A 246 0.01 5.93 -8.92
CA GLY A 246 0.90 7.03 -9.31
C GLY A 246 2.22 6.58 -9.93
N LEU A 247 3.30 7.26 -9.56
CA LEU A 247 4.64 7.13 -10.16
C LEU A 247 5.72 6.89 -9.08
N ALA A 248 6.74 6.09 -9.34
CA ALA A 248 6.75 5.08 -10.39
C ALA A 248 6.33 3.73 -9.78
N TYR A 249 5.62 2.93 -10.55
CA TYR A 249 5.01 1.65 -10.12
C TYR A 249 5.98 0.75 -9.35
N ASP A 250 7.16 0.55 -9.91
CA ASP A 250 8.21 -0.35 -9.42
C ASP A 250 9.23 0.32 -8.48
N VAL A 251 9.01 1.58 -8.12
CA VAL A 251 9.85 2.33 -7.18
C VAL A 251 8.99 2.84 -6.01
N CYS A 252 8.51 4.09 -6.05
CA CYS A 252 7.80 4.72 -4.93
C CYS A 252 6.43 4.07 -4.67
N VAL A 253 5.65 3.75 -5.71
CA VAL A 253 4.34 3.08 -5.58
C VAL A 253 4.51 1.70 -4.96
N GLY A 254 5.43 0.90 -5.49
CA GLY A 254 5.70 -0.45 -4.99
C GLY A 254 6.24 -0.48 -3.56
N ALA A 255 7.23 0.36 -3.25
CA ALA A 255 7.76 0.48 -1.90
C ALA A 255 6.68 0.89 -0.90
N THR A 256 5.82 1.83 -1.28
CA THR A 256 4.69 2.29 -0.46
C THR A 256 3.68 1.17 -0.24
N ALA A 257 3.34 0.40 -1.27
CA ALA A 257 2.41 -0.72 -1.15
C ALA A 257 2.93 -1.81 -0.21
N VAL A 258 4.23 -2.15 -0.31
CA VAL A 258 4.87 -3.12 0.59
C VAL A 258 4.88 -2.63 2.03
N ASP A 259 5.18 -1.35 2.26
CA ASP A 259 5.17 -0.79 3.60
C ASP A 259 3.76 -0.68 4.19
N ALA A 260 2.75 -0.34 3.38
CA ALA A 260 1.35 -0.38 3.79
C ALA A 260 0.92 -1.78 4.26
N LEU A 261 1.29 -2.83 3.50
CA LEU A 261 1.04 -4.22 3.85
C LEU A 261 1.76 -4.62 5.15
N THR A 262 3.02 -4.22 5.30
CA THR A 262 3.82 -4.51 6.50
C THR A 262 3.27 -3.79 7.74
N SER A 263 2.70 -2.60 7.55
CA SER A 263 2.04 -1.82 8.60
C SER A 263 0.62 -2.31 8.95
N GLY A 264 0.17 -3.40 8.32
CA GLY A 264 -1.10 -4.06 8.64
C GLY A 264 -2.32 -3.51 7.90
N TYR A 265 -2.14 -2.62 6.94
CA TYR A 265 -3.25 -2.10 6.14
C TYR A 265 -3.70 -3.09 5.07
N ARG A 266 -4.99 -3.11 4.78
CA ARG A 266 -5.55 -3.73 3.59
C ARG A 266 -5.18 -2.85 2.40
N THR A 267 -4.35 -3.39 1.50
CA THR A 267 -3.69 -2.58 0.47
C THR A 267 -4.17 -2.96 -0.92
N ILE A 268 -4.61 -1.97 -1.67
CA ILE A 268 -5.12 -2.07 -3.03
C ILE A 268 -4.25 -1.22 -3.96
N LEU A 269 -3.59 -1.85 -4.93
CA LEU A 269 -2.80 -1.16 -5.94
C LEU A 269 -3.64 -1.03 -7.21
N ILE A 270 -3.74 0.20 -7.74
CA ILE A 270 -4.58 0.49 -8.92
C ILE A 270 -3.68 0.49 -10.15
N ASP A 271 -3.80 -0.57 -10.96
CA ASP A 271 -2.88 -0.88 -12.06
C ASP A 271 -2.91 0.15 -13.19
N ASP A 272 -4.09 0.49 -13.68
CA ASP A 272 -4.28 1.44 -14.78
C ASP A 272 -4.03 2.91 -14.38
N CYS A 273 -3.96 3.20 -13.09
CA CYS A 273 -3.58 4.49 -12.53
C CYS A 273 -2.09 4.59 -12.16
N SER A 274 -1.27 3.64 -12.56
CA SER A 274 0.15 3.59 -12.22
C SER A 274 1.02 3.30 -13.44
N ARG A 275 2.20 3.93 -13.51
CA ARG A 275 3.20 3.71 -14.56
C ARG A 275 4.57 3.56 -13.92
N GLY A 276 5.45 2.78 -14.53
CA GLY A 276 6.75 2.45 -13.96
C GLY A 276 7.92 2.61 -14.92
N VAL A 277 9.10 2.29 -14.43
CA VAL A 277 10.38 2.51 -15.13
C VAL A 277 10.94 1.24 -15.77
N ASP A 278 10.63 0.05 -15.24
CA ASP A 278 11.09 -1.23 -15.77
C ASP A 278 9.98 -2.29 -15.71
N LEU A 279 9.69 -2.94 -16.85
CA LEU A 279 8.60 -3.92 -16.94
C LEU A 279 8.81 -5.16 -16.06
N VAL A 280 10.06 -5.59 -15.91
CA VAL A 280 10.38 -6.76 -15.06
C VAL A 280 10.19 -6.43 -13.59
N ASP A 281 10.60 -5.25 -13.19
CA ASP A 281 10.45 -4.80 -11.79
C ASP A 281 9.00 -4.46 -11.45
N ILE A 282 8.20 -3.99 -12.42
CA ILE A 282 6.73 -3.86 -12.26
C ILE A 282 6.10 -5.21 -11.94
N GLU A 283 6.43 -6.27 -12.71
CA GLU A 283 5.86 -7.61 -12.46
C GLU A 283 6.33 -8.20 -11.12
N LYS A 284 7.59 -7.95 -10.71
CA LYS A 284 8.07 -8.31 -9.36
C LYS A 284 7.29 -7.59 -8.26
N THR A 285 7.02 -6.31 -8.46
CA THR A 285 6.21 -5.50 -7.51
C THR A 285 4.81 -6.08 -7.38
N LYS A 286 4.15 -6.39 -8.50
CA LYS A 286 2.83 -7.05 -8.50
C LYS A 286 2.86 -8.37 -7.75
N ALA A 287 3.82 -9.23 -8.06
CA ALA A 287 4.00 -10.51 -7.38
C ALA A 287 4.19 -10.35 -5.87
N THR A 288 4.99 -9.37 -5.45
CA THR A 288 5.23 -9.08 -4.04
C THR A 288 3.97 -8.60 -3.33
N VAL A 289 3.19 -7.71 -3.94
CA VAL A 289 1.92 -7.23 -3.38
C VAL A 289 0.93 -8.39 -3.21
N ILE A 290 0.77 -9.24 -4.23
CA ILE A 290 -0.12 -10.41 -4.18
C ILE A 290 0.34 -11.42 -3.12
N ALA A 291 1.63 -11.72 -3.06
CA ALA A 291 2.18 -12.67 -2.07
C ALA A 291 1.97 -12.23 -0.61
N ASN A 292 1.76 -10.93 -0.38
CA ASN A 292 1.48 -10.37 0.94
C ASN A 292 -0.01 -10.04 1.16
N ASN A 293 -0.90 -10.66 0.37
CA ASN A 293 -2.36 -10.49 0.45
C ASN A 293 -2.85 -9.06 0.14
N GLY A 294 -2.09 -8.29 -0.61
CA GLY A 294 -2.58 -7.12 -1.30
C GLY A 294 -3.32 -7.51 -2.58
N VAL A 295 -4.13 -6.62 -3.11
CA VAL A 295 -4.83 -6.86 -4.38
C VAL A 295 -4.46 -5.82 -5.42
N ILE A 296 -4.48 -6.24 -6.69
CA ILE A 296 -4.26 -5.37 -7.83
C ILE A 296 -5.57 -5.29 -8.61
N VAL A 297 -6.02 -4.07 -8.86
CA VAL A 297 -7.31 -3.80 -9.49
C VAL A 297 -7.18 -2.70 -10.56
N ASN A 298 -8.16 -2.63 -11.46
CA ASN A 298 -8.32 -1.47 -12.32
C ASN A 298 -9.22 -0.41 -11.66
N SER A 299 -9.08 0.84 -12.07
CA SER A 299 -9.86 1.97 -11.57
C SER A 299 -11.37 1.74 -11.59
N SER A 300 -11.87 1.01 -12.58
CA SER A 300 -13.29 0.66 -12.72
C SER A 300 -13.85 -0.19 -11.58
N GLN A 301 -13.01 -0.87 -10.80
CA GLN A 301 -13.40 -1.73 -9.68
C GLN A 301 -13.38 -0.98 -8.33
N VAL A 302 -12.67 0.13 -8.25
CA VAL A 302 -12.38 0.86 -7.00
C VAL A 302 -13.66 1.33 -6.31
N LYS A 303 -14.62 1.90 -7.06
CA LYS A 303 -15.85 2.43 -6.47
C LYS A 303 -16.63 1.37 -5.69
N ALA A 304 -16.82 0.20 -6.27
CA ALA A 304 -17.55 -0.89 -5.62
C ALA A 304 -16.84 -1.39 -4.35
N MET A 305 -15.50 -1.37 -4.35
CA MET A 305 -14.70 -1.76 -3.19
C MET A 305 -14.81 -0.72 -2.07
N VAL A 306 -14.66 0.57 -2.38
CA VAL A 306 -14.80 1.68 -1.42
C VAL A 306 -16.20 1.69 -0.79
N GLU A 307 -17.23 1.40 -1.57
CA GLU A 307 -18.62 1.28 -1.09
C GLU A 307 -18.89 -0.03 -0.32
N GLY A 308 -17.89 -0.91 -0.13
CA GLY A 308 -18.04 -2.19 0.55
C GLY A 308 -18.91 -3.21 -0.20
N LYS A 309 -19.11 -3.03 -1.51
CA LYS A 309 -19.92 -3.90 -2.39
C LYS A 309 -19.09 -4.97 -3.09
N ASP A 310 -17.84 -4.69 -3.42
CA ASP A 310 -16.85 -5.67 -3.92
C ASP A 310 -15.86 -5.98 -2.79
N ARG A 311 -15.99 -7.14 -2.18
CA ARG A 311 -15.21 -7.57 -1.01
C ARG A 311 -14.33 -8.75 -1.35
N ARG A 312 -13.03 -8.50 -1.40
CA ARG A 312 -12.01 -9.48 -1.80
C ARG A 312 -11.56 -10.33 -0.61
N PRO A 313 -11.51 -11.67 -0.77
CA PRO A 313 -11.09 -12.56 0.30
C PRO A 313 -9.66 -12.31 0.76
N GLU A 314 -8.74 -11.92 -0.12
CA GLU A 314 -7.35 -11.59 0.21
C GLU A 314 -7.28 -10.48 1.26
N LEU A 315 -8.10 -9.43 1.11
CA LEU A 315 -8.17 -8.33 2.07
C LEU A 315 -8.82 -8.75 3.39
N GLY A 316 -9.80 -9.65 3.32
CA GLY A 316 -10.42 -10.24 4.53
C GLY A 316 -9.45 -11.13 5.28
N TYR A 317 -8.69 -11.96 4.58
CA TYR A 317 -7.65 -12.81 5.15
C TYR A 317 -6.53 -11.95 5.78
N LYS A 318 -6.03 -10.94 5.05
CA LYS A 318 -5.03 -10.00 5.59
C LYS A 318 -5.49 -9.40 6.92
N LEU A 319 -6.73 -8.92 6.99
CA LEU A 319 -7.28 -8.35 8.21
C LEU A 319 -7.35 -9.39 9.36
N ALA A 320 -7.76 -10.63 9.07
CA ALA A 320 -7.83 -11.68 10.09
C ALA A 320 -6.46 -11.97 10.70
N ILE A 321 -5.40 -12.05 9.87
CA ILE A 321 -4.03 -12.27 10.35
C ILE A 321 -3.55 -11.11 11.23
N GLU A 322 -3.86 -9.86 10.87
CA GLU A 322 -3.53 -8.67 11.68
C GLU A 322 -4.26 -8.68 13.05
N ILE A 323 -5.51 -9.14 13.06
CA ILE A 323 -6.27 -9.32 14.31
C ILE A 323 -5.61 -10.37 15.20
N LYS A 324 -5.21 -11.50 14.61
CA LYS A 324 -4.52 -12.59 15.34
C LYS A 324 -3.26 -12.07 16.05
N GLN A 325 -2.41 -11.34 15.31
CA GLN A 325 -1.18 -10.78 15.89
C GLN A 325 -1.48 -9.86 17.08
N LYS A 326 -2.49 -8.98 16.94
CA LYS A 326 -2.87 -8.06 18.03
C LYS A 326 -3.47 -8.76 19.25
N LEU A 327 -4.16 -9.88 19.07
CA LEU A 327 -4.72 -10.67 20.19
C LEU A 327 -3.60 -11.38 20.97
N THR A 328 -2.60 -11.94 20.28
CA THR A 328 -1.45 -12.60 20.93
C THR A 328 -0.58 -11.64 21.74
N PHE A 329 -0.37 -10.40 21.30
CA PHE A 329 0.41 -9.40 22.06
C PHE A 329 -0.27 -8.95 23.37
N VAL A 330 -1.61 -8.94 23.43
CA VAL A 330 -2.34 -8.56 24.64
C VAL A 330 -2.24 -9.63 25.74
N ASP A 331 -2.08 -10.89 25.37
CA ASP A 331 -1.95 -12.00 26.31
C ASP A 331 -0.54 -12.07 26.94
N ASP A 332 0.49 -11.68 26.19
CA ASP A 332 1.89 -11.64 26.67
C ASP A 332 2.14 -10.48 27.66
N ASP A 333 1.46 -9.34 27.51
CA ASP A 333 1.56 -8.20 28.45
C ASP A 333 0.81 -8.41 29.77
N ASN A 334 -0.01 -9.45 29.90
CA ASN A 334 -0.79 -9.79 31.11
C ASN A 334 -0.21 -10.98 31.88
N GLN A 335 0.94 -11.54 31.50
CA GLN A 335 1.70 -12.56 32.22
C GLN A 335 2.95 -11.96 32.87
#